data_a5e62f14f4d058ba1194047de9eea897
#
_entry.id   a5e62f14f4d058ba1194047de9eea897
#
_cell.length_a   1.000
_cell.length_b   1.000
_cell.length_c   1.000
_cell.angle_alpha   90.00
_cell.angle_beta   90.00
_cell.angle_gamma   90.00
#
_symmetry.space_group_name_H-M   'P 1'
#
loop_
_entity.id
_entity.type
_entity.pdbx_description
1 polymer ?
#
loop_
_entity_poly.entity_id
_entity_poly.type
_entity_poly.pdbx_seq_one_letter_code
_entity_poly.pdbx_strand_id
1 'polypeptide(L)'
;MAPADSPGDTHLARVRMGFVALLTGALLLSHFLTPVGDDLLLHGSHIILRKLLLIPVILAAIWFGVRGACITAAAITIFYAPHVALHWEAWPGENINQAAHLVTLWGIAIIGGLLVNREKRAIQAIAHCHEGTLIALVTALDARERDTQLHSLRVRAYAVLLGQRLGLNPHQLAILGEAALLHDVGKIGVPDAILLKPDGLTPQEREVVEKHPITGERILRDVPFLQEAARIVYAHHERYDGGGYPEGLAGNEIPLGARIFAVADTFDALRSARPYKPALSYEEAARTIQEGSGTQFDPCVVEAFLSVPKKKWDALAEEVRRAHAGALKEVV
;
A
#
# COMPACT_ATOMS: atom_id res chain seq x y z
N MET A 1 10.12 2.00 8.22
CA MET A 1 9.28 1.90 9.43
C MET A 1 8.05 1.09 9.06
N ALA A 2 7.81 -0.06 9.70
CA ALA A 2 6.61 -0.86 9.39
C ALA A 2 5.37 0.01 9.64
N PRO A 3 4.37 -0.01 8.74
CA PRO A 3 3.12 0.71 8.98
C PRO A 3 2.52 0.21 10.30
N ALA A 4 2.15 1.13 11.18
CA ALA A 4 1.41 0.79 12.39
C ALA A 4 0.12 0.09 11.95
N ASP A 5 -0.10 -1.13 12.48
CA ASP A 5 -1.30 -1.90 12.20
C ASP A 5 -2.53 -1.03 12.42
N SER A 6 -3.35 -0.91 11.39
CA SER A 6 -4.60 -0.16 11.51
C SER A 6 -5.51 -0.84 12.54
N PRO A 7 -6.37 -0.10 13.25
CA PRO A 7 -7.33 -0.72 14.18
C PRO A 7 -8.17 -1.82 13.55
N GLY A 8 -8.41 -1.74 12.22
CA GLY A 8 -9.09 -2.76 11.43
C GLY A 8 -8.28 -4.06 11.30
N ASP A 9 -6.95 -3.96 11.12
CA ASP A 9 -6.08 -5.12 10.96
C ASP A 9 -5.98 -5.93 12.25
N THR A 10 -5.93 -5.26 13.40
CA THR A 10 -5.92 -5.92 14.72
C THR A 10 -7.24 -6.62 15.02
N HIS A 11 -8.38 -6.04 14.62
CA HIS A 11 -9.70 -6.66 14.75
C HIS A 11 -9.81 -7.91 13.88
N LEU A 12 -9.44 -7.82 12.61
CA LEU A 12 -9.46 -8.94 11.66
C LEU A 12 -8.53 -10.09 12.12
N ALA A 13 -7.34 -9.75 12.63
CA ALA A 13 -6.41 -10.74 13.19
C ALA A 13 -7.02 -11.49 14.39
N ARG A 14 -7.72 -10.78 15.30
CA ARG A 14 -8.42 -11.40 16.43
C ARG A 14 -9.56 -12.32 15.98
N VAL A 15 -10.35 -11.90 15.00
CA VAL A 15 -11.44 -12.72 14.42
C VAL A 15 -10.87 -13.99 13.79
N ARG A 16 -9.81 -13.88 12.99
CA ARG A 16 -9.13 -15.04 12.38
C ARG A 16 -8.56 -16.00 13.44
N MET A 17 -7.94 -15.45 14.47
CA MET A 17 -7.40 -16.26 15.58
C MET A 17 -8.51 -16.98 16.35
N GLY A 18 -9.62 -16.30 16.66
CA GLY A 18 -10.79 -16.88 17.28
C GLY A 18 -11.40 -17.98 16.42
N PHE A 19 -11.49 -17.80 15.11
CA PHE A 19 -11.98 -18.81 14.17
C PHE A 19 -11.10 -20.08 14.16
N VAL A 20 -9.76 -19.93 14.08
CA VAL A 20 -8.84 -21.08 14.13
C VAL A 20 -8.98 -21.83 15.44
N ALA A 21 -9.05 -21.12 16.57
CA ALA A 21 -9.18 -21.73 17.89
C ALA A 21 -10.52 -22.50 18.02
N LEU A 22 -11.63 -21.90 17.58
CA LEU A 22 -12.96 -22.50 17.63
C LEU A 22 -13.05 -23.73 16.73
N LEU A 23 -12.53 -23.64 15.50
CA LEU A 23 -12.49 -24.76 14.56
C LEU A 23 -11.65 -25.92 15.11
N THR A 24 -10.47 -25.61 15.67
CA THR A 24 -9.61 -26.61 16.31
C THR A 24 -10.31 -27.29 17.46
N GLY A 25 -10.94 -26.53 18.35
CA GLY A 25 -11.68 -27.06 19.49
C GLY A 25 -12.87 -27.94 19.08
N ALA A 26 -13.64 -27.49 18.08
CA ALA A 26 -14.78 -28.26 17.56
C ALA A 26 -14.35 -29.60 16.95
N LEU A 27 -13.28 -29.60 16.16
CA LEU A 27 -12.76 -30.83 15.53
C LEU A 27 -12.17 -31.78 16.57
N LEU A 28 -11.43 -31.30 17.56
CA LEU A 28 -10.92 -32.11 18.66
C LEU A 28 -12.08 -32.71 19.46
N LEU A 29 -13.06 -31.88 19.85
CA LEU A 29 -14.22 -32.35 20.59
C LEU A 29 -14.99 -33.42 19.81
N SER A 30 -15.24 -33.22 18.52
CA SER A 30 -15.89 -34.20 17.64
C SER A 30 -15.10 -35.51 17.59
N HIS A 31 -13.78 -35.42 17.48
CA HIS A 31 -12.92 -36.63 17.50
C HIS A 31 -12.99 -37.40 18.80
N PHE A 32 -12.99 -36.69 19.95
CA PHE A 32 -13.10 -37.34 21.26
C PHE A 32 -14.48 -37.93 21.56
N LEU A 33 -15.55 -37.32 21.05
CA LEU A 33 -16.92 -37.79 21.25
C LEU A 33 -17.30 -38.95 20.32
N THR A 34 -16.53 -39.20 19.27
CA THR A 34 -16.77 -40.34 18.38
C THR A 34 -16.34 -41.66 19.11
N PRO A 35 -17.24 -42.64 19.31
CA PRO A 35 -16.88 -43.88 19.99
C PRO A 35 -15.79 -44.64 19.22
N VAL A 36 -14.86 -45.24 19.95
CA VAL A 36 -13.89 -46.19 19.39
C VAL A 36 -14.55 -47.55 19.37
N GLY A 37 -14.73 -48.14 18.17
CA GLY A 37 -15.36 -49.45 18.01
C GLY A 37 -14.88 -50.15 16.75
N ASP A 38 -15.15 -51.46 16.66
CA ASP A 38 -14.75 -52.33 15.53
C ASP A 38 -15.59 -52.12 14.26
N ASP A 39 -16.60 -51.23 14.32
CA ASP A 39 -17.44 -50.91 13.18
C ASP A 39 -16.64 -50.06 12.15
N LEU A 40 -16.65 -50.52 10.91
CA LEU A 40 -15.96 -49.87 9.78
C LEU A 40 -16.34 -48.38 9.62
N LEU A 41 -17.59 -48.01 9.88
CA LEU A 41 -18.08 -46.64 9.80
C LEU A 41 -17.51 -45.77 10.93
N LEU A 42 -17.43 -46.27 12.15
CA LEU A 42 -16.86 -45.55 13.29
C LEU A 42 -15.35 -45.36 13.12
N HIS A 43 -14.63 -46.38 12.68
CA HIS A 43 -13.21 -46.31 12.40
C HIS A 43 -12.91 -45.31 11.25
N GLY A 44 -13.70 -45.34 10.18
CA GLY A 44 -13.58 -44.38 9.07
C GLY A 44 -13.81 -42.94 9.51
N SER A 45 -14.79 -42.68 10.39
CA SER A 45 -15.06 -41.32 10.90
C SER A 45 -13.91 -40.77 11.75
N HIS A 46 -13.25 -41.59 12.56
CA HIS A 46 -12.05 -41.21 13.31
C HIS A 46 -10.91 -40.78 12.38
N ILE A 47 -10.68 -41.55 11.32
CA ILE A 47 -9.63 -41.21 10.32
C ILE A 47 -9.94 -39.88 9.65
N ILE A 48 -11.18 -39.63 9.23
CA ILE A 48 -11.61 -38.39 8.59
C ILE A 48 -11.43 -37.20 9.54
N LEU A 49 -11.98 -37.29 10.77
CA LEU A 49 -11.86 -36.20 11.76
C LEU A 49 -10.42 -35.86 12.08
N ARG A 50 -9.56 -36.86 12.18
CA ARG A 50 -8.11 -36.67 12.36
C ARG A 50 -7.48 -35.91 11.19
N LYS A 51 -7.81 -36.25 9.94
CA LYS A 51 -7.31 -35.53 8.76
C LYS A 51 -7.83 -34.11 8.69
N LEU A 52 -9.06 -33.83 9.13
CA LEU A 52 -9.62 -32.48 9.18
C LEU A 52 -8.85 -31.55 10.14
N LEU A 53 -8.12 -32.08 11.15
CA LEU A 53 -7.25 -31.29 12.02
C LEU A 53 -6.08 -30.60 11.28
N LEU A 54 -5.79 -31.01 10.04
CA LEU A 54 -4.82 -30.27 9.19
C LEU A 54 -5.35 -28.90 8.73
N ILE A 55 -6.68 -28.74 8.60
CA ILE A 55 -7.30 -27.52 8.11
C ILE A 55 -6.95 -26.30 8.98
N PRO A 56 -7.17 -26.30 10.30
CA PRO A 56 -6.81 -25.16 11.15
C PRO A 56 -5.31 -24.86 11.13
N VAL A 57 -4.43 -25.84 10.95
CA VAL A 57 -2.98 -25.63 10.81
C VAL A 57 -2.66 -24.89 9.50
N ILE A 58 -3.29 -25.32 8.40
CA ILE A 58 -3.13 -24.65 7.09
C ILE A 58 -3.65 -23.22 7.16
N LEU A 59 -4.82 -23.00 7.72
CA LEU A 59 -5.38 -21.65 7.90
C LEU A 59 -4.49 -20.77 8.77
N ALA A 60 -3.96 -21.31 9.86
CA ALA A 60 -3.01 -20.62 10.72
C ALA A 60 -1.70 -20.28 9.98
N ALA A 61 -1.20 -21.19 9.11
CA ALA A 61 -0.05 -20.94 8.26
C ALA A 61 -0.30 -19.76 7.29
N ILE A 62 -1.44 -19.76 6.61
CA ILE A 62 -1.82 -18.71 5.65
C ILE A 62 -1.94 -17.35 6.34
N TRP A 63 -2.62 -17.29 7.47
CA TRP A 63 -2.90 -16.01 8.14
C TRP A 63 -1.75 -15.51 9.01
N PHE A 64 -1.10 -16.38 9.76
CA PHE A 64 -0.13 -16.04 10.80
C PHE A 64 1.29 -16.59 10.52
N GLY A 65 1.49 -17.26 9.38
CA GLY A 65 2.77 -17.85 8.99
C GLY A 65 3.20 -19.02 9.90
N VAL A 66 4.51 -19.30 9.92
CA VAL A 66 5.08 -20.44 10.65
C VAL A 66 4.77 -20.40 12.15
N ARG A 67 4.77 -19.23 12.79
CA ARG A 67 4.48 -19.11 14.23
C ARG A 67 3.05 -19.57 14.55
N GLY A 68 2.07 -19.05 13.79
CA GLY A 68 0.66 -19.43 13.98
C GLY A 68 0.42 -20.91 13.71
N ALA A 69 1.00 -21.46 12.64
CA ALA A 69 0.90 -22.86 12.29
C ALA A 69 1.49 -23.76 13.38
N CYS A 70 2.68 -23.46 13.90
CA CYS A 70 3.34 -24.23 14.95
C CYS A 70 2.56 -24.16 16.29
N ILE A 71 2.01 -23.00 16.66
CA ILE A 71 1.18 -22.86 17.86
C ILE A 71 -0.07 -23.73 17.73
N THR A 72 -0.74 -23.71 16.57
CA THR A 72 -1.93 -24.53 16.32
C THR A 72 -1.59 -26.02 16.33
N ALA A 73 -0.49 -26.43 15.69
CA ALA A 73 -0.02 -27.81 15.69
C ALA A 73 0.35 -28.28 17.10
N ALA A 74 0.99 -27.45 17.92
CA ALA A 74 1.33 -27.74 19.30
C ALA A 74 0.04 -27.91 20.14
N ALA A 75 -0.93 -27.02 20.01
CA ALA A 75 -2.22 -27.15 20.70
C ALA A 75 -2.92 -28.46 20.32
N ILE A 76 -3.01 -28.78 19.02
CA ILE A 76 -3.58 -30.03 18.56
C ILE A 76 -2.82 -31.23 19.18
N THR A 77 -1.48 -31.21 19.14
CA THR A 77 -0.65 -32.29 19.67
C THR A 77 -0.88 -32.50 21.16
N ILE A 78 -0.91 -31.41 21.97
CA ILE A 78 -1.12 -31.47 23.42
C ILE A 78 -2.49 -32.11 23.77
N PHE A 79 -3.54 -31.69 23.07
CA PHE A 79 -4.87 -32.25 23.32
C PHE A 79 -5.06 -33.64 22.71
N TYR A 80 -4.38 -33.98 21.63
CA TYR A 80 -4.47 -35.29 20.97
C TYR A 80 -3.61 -36.37 21.62
N ALA A 81 -2.45 -36.02 22.21
CA ALA A 81 -1.51 -36.98 22.81
C ALA A 81 -2.11 -37.88 23.88
N PRO A 82 -2.98 -37.40 24.81
CA PRO A 82 -3.64 -38.29 25.78
C PRO A 82 -4.52 -39.36 25.13
N HIS A 83 -5.24 -39.00 24.06
CA HIS A 83 -6.06 -39.96 23.31
C HIS A 83 -5.21 -41.05 22.68
N VAL A 84 -4.09 -40.71 22.09
CA VAL A 84 -3.11 -41.62 21.50
C VAL A 84 -2.56 -42.56 22.61
N ALA A 85 -2.17 -42.03 23.76
CA ALA A 85 -1.57 -42.77 24.84
C ALA A 85 -2.55 -43.81 25.45
N LEU A 86 -3.82 -43.46 25.61
CA LEU A 86 -4.85 -44.33 26.17
C LEU A 86 -5.22 -45.52 25.26
N HIS A 87 -5.01 -45.39 23.94
CA HIS A 87 -5.40 -46.41 22.97
C HIS A 87 -4.21 -47.07 22.27
N TRP A 88 -2.97 -46.82 22.76
CA TRP A 88 -1.74 -47.24 22.11
C TRP A 88 -1.59 -48.76 21.91
N GLU A 89 -2.04 -49.55 22.86
CA GLU A 89 -1.82 -50.99 22.83
C GLU A 89 -2.90 -51.77 22.04
N ALA A 90 -4.01 -51.13 21.69
CA ALA A 90 -5.15 -51.83 21.09
C ALA A 90 -4.93 -52.23 19.61
N TRP A 91 -4.16 -51.45 18.83
CA TRP A 91 -4.03 -51.67 17.37
C TRP A 91 -2.67 -51.19 16.84
N PRO A 92 -1.66 -52.09 16.62
CA PRO A 92 -0.32 -51.67 16.16
C PRO A 92 -0.32 -50.92 14.84
N GLY A 93 -1.19 -51.28 13.87
CA GLY A 93 -1.29 -50.54 12.58
C GLY A 93 -1.85 -49.14 12.74
N GLU A 94 -2.73 -48.89 13.71
CA GLU A 94 -3.26 -47.55 13.99
C GLU A 94 -2.24 -46.66 14.68
N ASN A 95 -1.34 -47.20 15.49
CA ASN A 95 -0.24 -46.47 16.11
C ASN A 95 0.69 -45.82 15.07
N ILE A 96 0.98 -46.59 14.00
CA ILE A 96 1.76 -46.07 12.86
C ILE A 96 1.02 -44.94 12.17
N ASN A 97 -0.27 -45.06 11.93
CA ASN A 97 -1.11 -44.03 11.31
C ASN A 97 -1.18 -42.77 12.16
N GLN A 98 -1.25 -42.90 13.49
CA GLN A 98 -1.28 -41.77 14.43
C GLN A 98 0.07 -41.04 14.45
N ALA A 99 1.18 -41.77 14.49
CA ALA A 99 2.52 -41.20 14.40
C ALA A 99 2.73 -40.50 13.06
N ALA A 100 2.33 -41.12 11.95
CA ALA A 100 2.42 -40.51 10.62
C ALA A 100 1.56 -39.22 10.50
N HIS A 101 0.39 -39.19 11.16
CA HIS A 101 -0.43 -37.98 11.19
C HIS A 101 0.26 -36.84 11.94
N LEU A 102 0.88 -37.07 13.09
CA LEU A 102 1.64 -36.03 13.81
C LEU A 102 2.82 -35.53 13.00
N VAL A 103 3.57 -36.44 12.36
CA VAL A 103 4.65 -36.03 11.45
C VAL A 103 4.13 -35.15 10.31
N THR A 104 3.01 -35.53 9.70
CA THR A 104 2.37 -34.77 8.63
C THR A 104 1.89 -33.41 9.16
N LEU A 105 1.26 -33.35 10.32
CA LEU A 105 0.77 -32.13 10.97
C LEU A 105 1.92 -31.12 11.17
N TRP A 106 3.02 -31.57 11.76
CA TRP A 106 4.20 -30.74 11.99
C TRP A 106 4.94 -30.41 10.70
N GLY A 107 5.01 -31.34 9.75
CA GLY A 107 5.56 -31.08 8.41
C GLY A 107 4.81 -29.94 7.70
N ILE A 108 3.47 -29.97 7.70
CA ILE A 108 2.64 -28.91 7.12
C ILE A 108 2.80 -27.61 7.90
N ALA A 109 2.84 -27.64 9.24
CA ALA A 109 3.02 -26.44 10.05
C ALA A 109 4.35 -25.73 9.77
N ILE A 110 5.44 -26.49 9.71
CA ILE A 110 6.78 -25.94 9.51
C ILE A 110 7.00 -25.57 8.03
N ILE A 111 6.87 -26.54 7.13
CA ILE A 111 7.17 -26.31 5.70
C ILE A 111 6.18 -25.35 5.08
N GLY A 112 4.88 -25.56 5.28
CA GLY A 112 3.82 -24.68 4.78
C GLY A 112 3.95 -23.28 5.35
N GLY A 113 4.17 -23.14 6.66
CA GLY A 113 4.36 -21.86 7.32
C GLY A 113 5.62 -21.12 6.84
N LEU A 114 6.73 -21.83 6.61
CA LEU A 114 7.97 -21.24 6.06
C LEU A 114 7.77 -20.78 4.61
N LEU A 115 7.08 -21.56 3.77
CA LEU A 115 6.77 -21.19 2.39
C LEU A 115 5.92 -19.93 2.34
N VAL A 116 4.84 -19.85 3.13
CA VAL A 116 4.00 -18.65 3.21
C VAL A 116 4.79 -17.45 3.70
N ASN A 117 5.65 -17.60 4.71
CA ASN A 117 6.50 -16.51 5.18
C ASN A 117 7.48 -16.04 4.10
N ARG A 118 8.07 -16.97 3.34
CA ARG A 118 8.98 -16.66 2.23
C ARG A 118 8.25 -15.89 1.13
N GLU A 119 7.07 -16.33 0.74
CA GLU A 119 6.24 -15.66 -0.25
C GLU A 119 5.87 -14.24 0.18
N LYS A 120 5.37 -14.06 1.42
CA LYS A 120 5.06 -12.73 1.96
C LYS A 120 6.27 -11.80 1.95
N ARG A 121 7.45 -12.30 2.33
CA ARG A 121 8.70 -11.52 2.29
C ARG A 121 9.10 -11.16 0.86
N ALA A 122 8.94 -12.07 -0.10
CA ALA A 122 9.26 -11.81 -1.50
C ALA A 122 8.35 -10.71 -2.08
N ILE A 123 7.04 -10.79 -1.82
CA ILE A 123 6.07 -9.76 -2.24
C ILE A 123 6.43 -8.39 -1.63
N GLN A 124 6.75 -8.36 -0.33
CA GLN A 124 7.16 -7.12 0.35
C GLN A 124 8.48 -6.56 -0.20
N ALA A 125 9.45 -7.42 -0.51
CA ALA A 125 10.72 -7.01 -1.09
C ALA A 125 10.53 -6.42 -2.51
N ILE A 126 9.67 -7.01 -3.33
CA ILE A 126 9.33 -6.49 -4.65
C ILE A 126 8.65 -5.11 -4.52
N ALA A 127 7.66 -4.97 -3.66
CA ALA A 127 6.97 -3.70 -3.44
C ALA A 127 7.95 -2.59 -2.96
N HIS A 128 8.86 -2.94 -2.06
CA HIS A 128 9.88 -2.01 -1.57
C HIS A 128 10.91 -1.63 -2.65
N CYS A 129 11.30 -2.60 -3.49
CA CYS A 129 12.17 -2.35 -4.64
C CYS A 129 11.51 -1.41 -5.66
N HIS A 130 10.22 -1.61 -5.96
CA HIS A 130 9.47 -0.71 -6.84
C HIS A 130 9.45 0.72 -6.29
N GLU A 131 9.08 0.91 -5.03
CA GLU A 131 9.05 2.24 -4.41
C GLU A 131 10.44 2.91 -4.42
N GLY A 132 11.49 2.18 -4.07
CA GLY A 132 12.86 2.68 -4.12
C GLY A 132 13.29 3.10 -5.53
N THR A 133 12.90 2.33 -6.56
CA THR A 133 13.18 2.67 -7.96
C THR A 133 12.47 3.95 -8.39
N LEU A 134 11.20 4.13 -8.04
CA LEU A 134 10.44 5.34 -8.36
C LEU A 134 11.07 6.57 -7.68
N ILE A 135 11.43 6.46 -6.40
CA ILE A 135 12.11 7.54 -5.67
C ILE A 135 13.46 7.89 -6.31
N ALA A 136 14.24 6.87 -6.72
CA ALA A 136 15.53 7.11 -7.37
C ALA A 136 15.39 7.83 -8.71
N LEU A 137 14.36 7.49 -9.52
CA LEU A 137 14.07 8.17 -10.78
C LEU A 137 13.70 9.63 -10.56
N VAL A 138 12.82 9.93 -9.60
CA VAL A 138 12.42 11.29 -9.25
C VAL A 138 13.62 12.08 -8.71
N THR A 139 14.42 11.45 -7.84
CA THR A 139 15.67 12.05 -7.32
C THR A 139 16.62 12.46 -8.43
N ALA A 140 16.79 11.61 -9.45
CA ALA A 140 17.66 11.91 -10.57
C ALA A 140 17.12 13.08 -11.43
N LEU A 141 15.79 13.17 -11.58
CA LEU A 141 15.14 14.27 -12.30
C LEU A 141 15.26 15.60 -11.53
N ASP A 142 14.92 15.58 -10.23
CA ASP A 142 15.00 16.74 -9.34
C ASP A 142 16.44 17.30 -9.25
N ALA A 143 17.46 16.42 -9.26
CA ALA A 143 18.85 16.82 -9.31
C ALA A 143 19.20 17.61 -10.59
N ARG A 144 18.50 17.34 -11.70
CA ARG A 144 18.65 18.07 -12.96
C ARG A 144 18.00 19.46 -12.91
N GLU A 145 16.84 19.59 -12.26
CA GLU A 145 16.07 20.85 -12.22
C GLU A 145 16.49 21.83 -11.13
N ARG A 146 17.40 21.44 -10.22
CA ARG A 146 17.74 22.19 -8.99
C ARG A 146 16.53 22.37 -8.06
N ASP A 147 15.44 21.69 -8.30
CA ASP A 147 14.30 21.64 -7.37
C ASP A 147 14.62 20.69 -6.21
N THR A 148 13.92 20.81 -5.11
CA THR A 148 14.23 19.99 -3.94
C THR A 148 13.48 18.68 -4.02
N GLN A 149 14.18 17.55 -3.90
CA GLN A 149 13.62 16.17 -3.80
C GLN A 149 12.40 16.05 -2.88
N LEU A 150 12.29 16.99 -1.94
CA LEU A 150 11.19 17.05 -0.97
C LEU A 150 9.86 17.50 -1.59
N HIS A 151 9.85 18.18 -2.76
CA HIS A 151 8.61 18.65 -3.39
C HIS A 151 7.71 17.48 -3.78
N SER A 152 8.19 16.59 -4.64
CA SER A 152 7.39 15.44 -5.11
C SER A 152 6.92 14.54 -3.96
N LEU A 153 7.76 14.36 -2.92
CA LEU A 153 7.39 13.60 -1.72
C LEU A 153 6.31 14.30 -0.89
N ARG A 154 6.37 15.64 -0.74
CA ARG A 154 5.34 16.40 -0.02
C ARG A 154 4.03 16.43 -0.81
N VAL A 155 4.07 16.66 -2.13
CA VAL A 155 2.89 16.63 -2.99
C VAL A 155 2.20 15.27 -2.91
N ARG A 156 2.97 14.16 -2.98
CA ARG A 156 2.46 12.80 -2.76
C ARG A 156 1.72 12.69 -1.42
N ALA A 157 2.34 13.14 -0.34
CA ALA A 157 1.75 13.03 0.99
C ALA A 157 0.46 13.85 1.12
N TYR A 158 0.44 15.07 0.57
CA TYR A 158 -0.73 15.93 0.56
C TYR A 158 -1.86 15.37 -0.30
N ALA A 159 -1.56 14.88 -1.50
CA ALA A 159 -2.54 14.28 -2.40
C ALA A 159 -3.18 13.03 -1.76
N VAL A 160 -2.38 12.15 -1.15
CA VAL A 160 -2.90 10.97 -0.44
C VAL A 160 -3.79 11.36 0.73
N LEU A 161 -3.43 12.39 1.52
CA LEU A 161 -4.28 12.89 2.61
C LEU A 161 -5.64 13.41 2.08
N LEU A 162 -5.63 14.17 0.97
CA LEU A 162 -6.86 14.64 0.32
C LEU A 162 -7.69 13.49 -0.22
N GLY A 163 -7.05 12.52 -0.89
CA GLY A 163 -7.71 11.31 -1.37
C GLY A 163 -8.41 10.52 -0.26
N GLN A 164 -7.76 10.38 0.90
CA GLN A 164 -8.37 9.75 2.08
C GLN A 164 -9.60 10.52 2.57
N ARG A 165 -9.55 11.84 2.55
CA ARG A 165 -10.68 12.70 2.94
C ARG A 165 -11.86 12.58 1.98
N LEU A 166 -11.57 12.35 0.71
CA LEU A 166 -12.57 12.14 -0.35
C LEU A 166 -13.03 10.69 -0.47
N GLY A 167 -12.56 9.79 0.42
CA GLY A 167 -13.02 8.41 0.49
C GLY A 167 -12.42 7.47 -0.55
N LEU A 168 -11.28 7.80 -1.14
CA LEU A 168 -10.58 6.90 -2.07
C LEU A 168 -10.16 5.62 -1.34
N ASN A 169 -10.31 4.49 -2.01
CA ASN A 169 -9.87 3.21 -1.49
C ASN A 169 -8.32 3.05 -1.54
N PRO A 170 -7.73 2.07 -0.84
CA PRO A 170 -6.27 1.90 -0.77
C PRO A 170 -5.58 1.78 -2.13
N HIS A 171 -6.21 1.14 -3.11
CA HIS A 171 -5.69 1.02 -4.47
C HIS A 171 -5.64 2.37 -5.18
N GLN A 172 -6.72 3.14 -5.11
CA GLN A 172 -6.79 4.50 -5.68
C GLN A 172 -5.79 5.46 -5.01
N LEU A 173 -5.58 5.32 -3.69
CA LEU A 173 -4.57 6.11 -2.96
C LEU A 173 -3.14 5.78 -3.39
N ALA A 174 -2.84 4.50 -3.67
CA ALA A 174 -1.55 4.09 -4.19
C ALA A 174 -1.28 4.71 -5.57
N ILE A 175 -2.24 4.59 -6.50
CA ILE A 175 -2.16 5.19 -7.84
C ILE A 175 -1.96 6.70 -7.77
N LEU A 176 -2.73 7.39 -6.92
CA LEU A 176 -2.61 8.84 -6.73
C LEU A 176 -1.23 9.22 -6.18
N GLY A 177 -0.70 8.43 -5.25
CA GLY A 177 0.63 8.64 -4.68
C GLY A 177 1.75 8.43 -5.70
N GLU A 178 1.64 7.42 -6.56
CA GLU A 178 2.57 7.17 -7.67
C GLU A 178 2.52 8.29 -8.71
N ALA A 179 1.32 8.71 -9.10
CA ALA A 179 1.15 9.81 -10.04
C ALA A 179 1.73 11.12 -9.50
N ALA A 180 1.47 11.45 -8.23
CA ALA A 180 2.00 12.64 -7.59
C ALA A 180 3.53 12.63 -7.50
N LEU A 181 4.13 11.45 -7.29
CA LEU A 181 5.58 11.29 -7.26
C LEU A 181 6.19 11.49 -8.65
N LEU A 182 5.53 11.01 -9.69
CA LEU A 182 6.05 10.93 -11.06
C LEU A 182 5.49 12.03 -12.00
N HIS A 183 4.72 13.01 -11.49
CA HIS A 183 4.02 13.99 -12.32
C HIS A 183 4.92 14.70 -13.34
N ASP A 184 6.13 15.01 -12.93
CA ASP A 184 7.12 15.74 -13.70
C ASP A 184 8.10 14.86 -14.49
N VAL A 185 7.93 13.52 -14.50
CA VAL A 185 8.87 12.59 -15.17
C VAL A 185 9.06 12.94 -16.66
N GLY A 186 8.05 13.49 -17.30
CA GLY A 186 8.13 13.91 -18.71
C GLY A 186 9.04 15.08 -19.01
N LYS A 187 9.46 15.84 -18.00
CA LYS A 187 10.45 16.91 -18.15
C LYS A 187 11.83 16.41 -18.60
N ILE A 188 12.07 15.10 -18.51
CA ILE A 188 13.26 14.47 -19.10
C ILE A 188 13.37 14.77 -20.61
N GLY A 189 12.26 15.00 -21.29
CA GLY A 189 12.19 15.38 -22.70
C GLY A 189 12.43 16.87 -23.00
N VAL A 190 12.52 17.72 -21.96
CA VAL A 190 12.73 19.17 -22.11
C VAL A 190 14.24 19.46 -22.20
N PRO A 191 14.71 20.21 -23.21
CA PRO A 191 16.13 20.60 -23.31
C PRO A 191 16.60 21.44 -22.11
N ASP A 192 17.81 21.20 -21.62
CA ASP A 192 18.41 21.95 -20.49
C ASP A 192 18.43 23.45 -20.70
N ALA A 193 18.65 23.92 -21.94
CA ALA A 193 18.63 25.32 -22.28
C ALA A 193 17.29 26.03 -22.00
N ILE A 194 16.18 25.27 -21.99
CA ILE A 194 14.85 25.73 -21.66
C ILE A 194 14.55 25.50 -20.19
N LEU A 195 14.81 24.27 -19.70
CA LEU A 195 14.48 23.86 -18.36
C LEU A 195 15.22 24.62 -17.25
N LEU A 196 16.50 24.94 -17.51
CA LEU A 196 17.37 25.65 -16.56
C LEU A 196 17.49 27.16 -16.83
N LYS A 197 16.65 27.69 -17.70
CA LYS A 197 16.69 29.10 -18.07
C LYS A 197 16.36 29.98 -16.85
N PRO A 198 17.22 30.93 -16.47
CA PRO A 198 16.99 31.78 -15.32
C PRO A 198 15.90 32.86 -15.56
N ASP A 199 15.68 33.20 -16.81
CA ASP A 199 14.67 34.18 -17.22
C ASP A 199 13.33 33.50 -17.57
N GLY A 200 12.27 34.30 -17.70
CA GLY A 200 10.98 33.81 -18.13
C GLY A 200 11.02 33.09 -19.49
N LEU A 201 10.20 32.07 -19.66
CA LEU A 201 10.07 31.33 -20.91
C LEU A 201 9.37 32.18 -22.00
N THR A 202 9.88 32.14 -23.22
CA THR A 202 9.14 32.62 -24.40
C THR A 202 7.89 31.74 -24.65
N PRO A 203 6.91 32.21 -25.44
CA PRO A 203 5.75 31.39 -25.80
C PRO A 203 6.13 30.04 -26.43
N GLN A 204 7.15 30.04 -27.29
CA GLN A 204 7.64 28.80 -27.95
C GLN A 204 8.31 27.84 -26.95
N GLU A 205 9.11 28.34 -26.03
CA GLU A 205 9.74 27.57 -24.99
C GLU A 205 8.69 27.00 -24.01
N ARG A 206 7.66 27.79 -23.71
CA ARG A 206 6.53 27.35 -22.89
C ARG A 206 5.79 26.19 -23.54
N GLU A 207 5.52 26.23 -24.85
CA GLU A 207 4.91 25.14 -25.59
C GLU A 207 5.74 23.84 -25.50
N VAL A 208 7.06 23.93 -25.46
CA VAL A 208 7.94 22.78 -25.27
C VAL A 208 7.77 22.19 -23.86
N VAL A 209 7.73 23.04 -22.83
CA VAL A 209 7.54 22.57 -21.45
C VAL A 209 6.13 21.99 -21.25
N GLU A 210 5.10 22.59 -21.83
CA GLU A 210 3.71 22.13 -21.73
C GLU A 210 3.46 20.74 -22.36
N LYS A 211 4.44 20.20 -23.09
CA LYS A 211 4.42 18.82 -23.62
C LYS A 211 4.87 17.76 -22.60
N HIS A 212 5.39 18.16 -21.42
CA HIS A 212 5.88 17.16 -20.44
C HIS A 212 4.78 16.21 -19.91
N PRO A 213 3.50 16.59 -19.74
CA PRO A 213 2.46 15.62 -19.34
C PRO A 213 2.27 14.53 -20.38
N ILE A 214 2.30 14.86 -21.67
CA ILE A 214 2.22 13.92 -22.78
C ILE A 214 3.42 12.97 -22.78
N THR A 215 4.63 13.52 -22.56
CA THR A 215 5.86 12.75 -22.50
C THR A 215 5.87 11.84 -21.27
N GLY A 216 5.41 12.34 -20.12
CA GLY A 216 5.29 11.57 -18.88
C GLY A 216 4.31 10.41 -19.03
N GLU A 217 3.12 10.65 -19.59
CA GLU A 217 2.15 9.58 -19.87
C GLU A 217 2.77 8.51 -20.76
N ARG A 218 3.47 8.91 -21.84
CA ARG A 218 4.10 7.98 -22.78
C ARG A 218 5.17 7.11 -22.12
N ILE A 219 5.93 7.65 -21.16
CA ILE A 219 6.93 6.90 -20.39
C ILE A 219 6.27 5.89 -19.46
N LEU A 220 5.17 6.29 -18.80
CA LEU A 220 4.57 5.51 -17.72
C LEU A 220 3.57 4.46 -18.21
N ARG A 221 2.85 4.69 -19.30
CA ARG A 221 1.77 3.82 -19.79
C ARG A 221 2.23 2.41 -20.18
N ASP A 222 3.49 2.25 -20.56
CA ASP A 222 4.05 0.95 -20.95
C ASP A 222 4.51 0.13 -19.73
N VAL A 223 4.45 0.72 -18.53
CA VAL A 223 4.73 0.05 -17.26
C VAL A 223 3.41 -0.42 -16.64
N PRO A 224 3.14 -1.75 -16.55
CA PRO A 224 1.80 -2.26 -16.21
C PRO A 224 1.18 -1.69 -14.94
N PHE A 225 1.96 -1.51 -13.87
CA PHE A 225 1.46 -1.00 -12.59
C PHE A 225 1.33 0.52 -12.54
N LEU A 226 1.85 1.28 -13.54
CA LEU A 226 1.77 2.74 -13.63
C LEU A 226 0.73 3.24 -14.63
N GLN A 227 0.03 2.36 -15.35
CA GLN A 227 -0.92 2.76 -16.40
C GLN A 227 -2.03 3.69 -15.90
N GLU A 228 -2.57 3.45 -14.71
CA GLU A 228 -3.58 4.32 -14.11
C GLU A 228 -2.98 5.62 -13.63
N ALA A 229 -1.77 5.59 -13.06
CA ALA A 229 -1.03 6.79 -12.66
C ALA A 229 -0.68 7.66 -13.89
N ALA A 230 -0.34 7.06 -15.03
CA ALA A 230 -0.03 7.76 -16.27
C ALA A 230 -1.19 8.66 -16.74
N ARG A 231 -2.45 8.26 -16.55
CA ARG A 231 -3.63 9.08 -16.87
C ARG A 231 -3.72 10.33 -15.98
N ILE A 232 -3.37 10.21 -14.72
CA ILE A 232 -3.33 11.34 -13.79
C ILE A 232 -2.18 12.28 -14.18
N VAL A 233 -1.00 11.72 -14.49
CA VAL A 233 0.16 12.49 -14.97
C VAL A 233 -0.15 13.22 -16.27
N TYR A 234 -0.89 12.61 -17.19
CA TYR A 234 -1.32 13.29 -18.42
C TYR A 234 -2.16 14.52 -18.15
N ALA A 235 -3.08 14.46 -17.17
CA ALA A 235 -4.09 15.48 -16.90
C ALA A 235 -3.73 16.43 -15.72
N HIS A 236 -2.52 16.35 -15.17
CA HIS A 236 -2.21 17.05 -13.91
C HIS A 236 -2.14 18.59 -14.05
N HIS A 237 -2.06 19.11 -15.26
CA HIS A 237 -2.12 20.54 -15.57
C HIS A 237 -3.47 20.97 -16.17
N GLU A 238 -4.45 20.08 -16.19
CA GLU A 238 -5.81 20.46 -16.54
C GLU A 238 -6.42 21.33 -15.44
N ARG A 239 -7.26 22.27 -15.84
CA ARG A 239 -7.94 23.21 -14.95
C ARG A 239 -9.43 22.91 -14.95
N TYR A 240 -10.05 23.06 -13.81
CA TYR A 240 -11.49 22.76 -13.66
C TYR A 240 -12.38 23.56 -14.63
N ASP A 241 -11.95 24.76 -15.02
CA ASP A 241 -12.63 25.64 -15.99
C ASP A 241 -12.32 25.32 -17.47
N GLY A 242 -11.51 24.29 -17.75
CA GLY A 242 -11.10 23.91 -19.11
C GLY A 242 -9.98 24.76 -19.71
N GLY A 243 -9.44 25.72 -18.96
CA GLY A 243 -8.31 26.55 -19.39
C GLY A 243 -6.94 25.91 -19.21
N GLY A 244 -6.87 24.59 -18.95
CA GLY A 244 -5.66 23.81 -18.73
C GLY A 244 -5.07 23.21 -20.01
N TYR A 245 -4.14 22.30 -19.85
CA TYR A 245 -3.49 21.55 -20.93
C TYR A 245 -3.18 20.12 -20.47
N PRO A 246 -3.02 19.12 -21.38
CA PRO A 246 -2.84 19.24 -22.82
C PRO A 246 -4.16 19.21 -23.63
N GLU A 247 -5.29 18.77 -23.08
CA GLU A 247 -6.55 18.60 -23.84
C GLU A 247 -7.59 19.69 -23.55
N GLY A 248 -7.44 20.46 -22.48
CA GLY A 248 -8.43 21.45 -22.07
C GLY A 248 -9.69 20.78 -21.47
N LEU A 249 -9.52 19.65 -20.78
CA LEU A 249 -10.61 18.96 -20.09
C LEU A 249 -11.22 19.86 -19.02
N ALA A 250 -12.56 19.78 -18.84
CA ALA A 250 -13.28 20.61 -17.88
C ALA A 250 -14.05 19.77 -16.85
N GLY A 251 -14.17 20.27 -15.64
CA GLY A 251 -15.01 19.69 -14.60
C GLY A 251 -14.70 18.22 -14.33
N ASN A 252 -15.70 17.37 -14.46
CA ASN A 252 -15.61 15.94 -14.20
C ASN A 252 -14.95 15.10 -15.32
N GLU A 253 -14.65 15.70 -16.46
CA GLU A 253 -13.85 15.05 -17.51
C GLU A 253 -12.40 14.84 -17.05
N ILE A 254 -11.91 15.72 -16.15
CA ILE A 254 -10.61 15.59 -15.52
C ILE A 254 -10.65 14.42 -14.53
N PRO A 255 -9.73 13.46 -14.60
CA PRO A 255 -9.62 12.39 -13.62
C PRO A 255 -9.57 12.94 -12.18
N LEU A 256 -10.32 12.33 -11.25
CA LEU A 256 -10.37 12.82 -9.86
C LEU A 256 -8.97 12.93 -9.23
N GLY A 257 -8.08 11.97 -9.53
CA GLY A 257 -6.69 12.02 -9.06
C GLY A 257 -5.93 13.26 -9.52
N ALA A 258 -6.16 13.72 -10.76
CA ALA A 258 -5.54 14.94 -11.29
C ALA A 258 -6.12 16.20 -10.64
N ARG A 259 -7.43 16.23 -10.38
CA ARG A 259 -8.08 17.33 -9.62
C ARG A 259 -7.55 17.45 -8.20
N ILE A 260 -7.32 16.31 -7.52
CA ILE A 260 -6.71 16.25 -6.18
C ILE A 260 -5.26 16.71 -6.23
N PHE A 261 -4.52 16.22 -7.21
CA PHE A 261 -3.12 16.57 -7.41
C PHE A 261 -2.94 18.09 -7.58
N ALA A 262 -3.75 18.74 -8.42
CA ALA A 262 -3.65 20.17 -8.71
C ALA A 262 -3.72 21.04 -7.43
N VAL A 263 -4.57 20.68 -6.46
CA VAL A 263 -4.64 21.36 -5.16
C VAL A 263 -3.39 21.08 -4.32
N ALA A 264 -2.96 19.81 -4.25
CA ALA A 264 -1.80 19.41 -3.46
C ALA A 264 -0.50 20.05 -3.97
N ASP A 265 -0.29 20.06 -5.27
CA ASP A 265 0.87 20.66 -5.93
C ASP A 265 0.91 22.18 -5.73
N THR A 266 -0.21 22.86 -5.99
CA THR A 266 -0.31 24.31 -5.77
C THR A 266 -0.08 24.65 -4.29
N PHE A 267 -0.61 23.86 -3.35
CA PHE A 267 -0.39 24.09 -1.93
C PHE A 267 1.10 23.98 -1.58
N ASP A 268 1.80 22.96 -2.07
CA ASP A 268 3.24 22.82 -1.86
C ASP A 268 4.03 23.96 -2.48
N ALA A 269 3.69 24.34 -3.71
CA ALA A 269 4.34 25.45 -4.42
C ALA A 269 4.18 26.79 -3.70
N LEU A 270 3.02 27.05 -3.09
CA LEU A 270 2.77 28.27 -2.31
C LEU A 270 3.49 28.26 -0.97
N ARG A 271 3.65 27.08 -0.34
CA ARG A 271 4.28 26.91 0.96
C ARG A 271 5.80 26.71 0.90
N SER A 272 6.37 26.59 -0.28
CA SER A 272 7.79 26.41 -0.51
C SER A 272 8.46 27.72 -0.91
N ALA A 273 9.60 28.05 -0.28
CA ALA A 273 10.39 29.20 -0.70
C ALA A 273 11.07 28.90 -2.05
N ARG A 274 10.95 29.84 -3.00
CA ARG A 274 11.64 29.82 -4.29
C ARG A 274 12.60 30.99 -4.39
N PRO A 275 13.63 30.95 -5.24
CA PRO A 275 14.64 32.03 -5.33
C PRO A 275 14.07 33.45 -5.44
N TYR A 276 12.88 33.59 -6.01
CA TYR A 276 12.23 34.88 -6.27
C TYR A 276 10.92 35.09 -5.50
N LYS A 277 10.50 34.11 -4.62
CA LYS A 277 9.24 34.22 -3.89
C LYS A 277 9.35 33.53 -2.51
N PRO A 278 9.15 34.28 -1.41
CA PRO A 278 9.11 33.67 -0.07
C PRO A 278 7.92 32.69 0.05
N ALA A 279 8.05 31.71 0.94
CA ALA A 279 6.94 30.83 1.27
C ALA A 279 5.79 31.62 1.91
N LEU A 280 4.56 31.37 1.45
CA LEU A 280 3.36 31.96 2.05
C LEU A 280 2.99 31.27 3.37
N SER A 281 2.25 31.96 4.22
CA SER A 281 1.60 31.37 5.38
C SER A 281 0.55 30.35 4.94
N TYR A 282 0.12 29.47 5.86
CA TYR A 282 -0.99 28.53 5.57
C TYR A 282 -2.26 29.29 5.18
N GLU A 283 -2.55 30.35 5.89
CA GLU A 283 -3.74 31.17 5.74
C GLU A 283 -3.79 31.85 4.34
N GLU A 284 -2.65 32.34 3.86
CA GLU A 284 -2.52 32.94 2.52
C GLU A 284 -2.64 31.85 1.43
N ALA A 285 -1.98 30.71 1.61
CA ALA A 285 -2.07 29.60 0.65
C ALA A 285 -3.49 29.04 0.58
N ALA A 286 -4.15 28.86 1.71
CA ALA A 286 -5.53 28.38 1.77
C ALA A 286 -6.50 29.37 1.10
N ARG A 287 -6.31 30.66 1.29
CA ARG A 287 -7.09 31.70 0.59
C ARG A 287 -6.90 31.62 -0.91
N THR A 288 -5.68 31.52 -1.40
CA THR A 288 -5.38 31.40 -2.83
C THR A 288 -6.06 30.17 -3.45
N ILE A 289 -6.03 29.02 -2.74
CA ILE A 289 -6.70 27.80 -3.20
C ILE A 289 -8.24 27.99 -3.18
N GLN A 290 -8.79 28.62 -2.16
CA GLN A 290 -10.22 28.91 -2.06
C GLN A 290 -10.69 29.85 -3.16
N GLU A 291 -9.93 30.89 -3.49
CA GLU A 291 -10.22 31.83 -4.58
C GLU A 291 -10.19 31.14 -5.97
N GLY A 292 -9.39 30.10 -6.13
CA GLY A 292 -9.33 29.30 -7.36
C GLY A 292 -10.42 28.24 -7.48
N SER A 293 -11.32 28.12 -6.49
CA SER A 293 -12.43 27.14 -6.51
C SER A 293 -13.38 27.40 -7.68
N GLY A 294 -13.74 26.35 -8.42
CA GLY A 294 -14.62 26.43 -9.60
C GLY A 294 -13.93 26.96 -10.86
N THR A 295 -12.67 27.40 -10.77
CA THR A 295 -11.86 27.85 -11.91
C THR A 295 -10.65 26.95 -12.09
N GLN A 296 -9.61 27.16 -11.33
CA GLN A 296 -8.44 26.27 -11.36
C GLN A 296 -8.71 24.92 -10.69
N PHE A 297 -9.47 24.91 -9.59
CA PHE A 297 -9.63 23.76 -8.72
C PHE A 297 -11.08 23.28 -8.64
N ASP A 298 -11.24 21.97 -8.47
CA ASP A 298 -12.53 21.35 -8.17
C ASP A 298 -13.04 21.83 -6.80
N PRO A 299 -14.27 22.39 -6.72
CA PRO A 299 -14.86 22.84 -5.46
C PRO A 299 -14.92 21.76 -4.38
N CYS A 300 -15.19 20.51 -4.74
CA CYS A 300 -15.24 19.39 -3.78
C CYS A 300 -13.85 19.10 -3.19
N VAL A 301 -12.79 19.20 -4.00
CA VAL A 301 -11.41 19.00 -3.52
C VAL A 301 -10.97 20.17 -2.64
N VAL A 302 -11.36 21.39 -2.99
CA VAL A 302 -11.10 22.60 -2.16
C VAL A 302 -11.81 22.49 -0.81
N GLU A 303 -13.06 22.04 -0.76
CA GLU A 303 -13.77 21.81 0.49
C GLU A 303 -13.06 20.75 1.36
N ALA A 304 -12.65 19.63 0.75
CA ALA A 304 -11.89 18.61 1.44
C ALA A 304 -10.55 19.15 1.99
N PHE A 305 -9.84 19.98 1.21
CA PHE A 305 -8.61 20.64 1.64
C PHE A 305 -8.83 21.54 2.85
N LEU A 306 -9.85 22.42 2.83
CA LEU A 306 -10.16 23.33 3.92
C LEU A 306 -10.66 22.61 5.19
N SER A 307 -11.23 21.42 5.05
CA SER A 307 -11.65 20.58 6.19
C SER A 307 -10.50 20.01 7.01
N VAL A 308 -9.28 20.02 6.47
CA VAL A 308 -8.10 19.48 7.15
C VAL A 308 -7.44 20.58 8.00
N PRO A 309 -7.28 20.37 9.32
CA PRO A 309 -6.65 21.35 10.19
C PRO A 309 -5.21 21.65 9.78
N LYS A 310 -4.80 22.92 9.85
CA LYS A 310 -3.42 23.40 9.58
C LYS A 310 -2.36 22.51 10.24
N LYS A 311 -2.53 22.18 11.51
CA LYS A 311 -1.58 21.33 12.27
C LYS A 311 -1.29 19.99 11.57
N LYS A 312 -2.26 19.45 10.84
CA LYS A 312 -2.08 18.17 10.14
C LYS A 312 -1.23 18.33 8.88
N TRP A 313 -1.39 19.44 8.16
CA TRP A 313 -0.54 19.78 7.02
C TRP A 313 0.91 20.01 7.43
N ASP A 314 1.12 20.82 8.49
CA ASP A 314 2.45 21.11 9.01
C ASP A 314 3.15 19.85 9.55
N ALA A 315 2.41 18.98 10.26
CA ALA A 315 2.93 17.71 10.75
C ALA A 315 3.37 16.79 9.61
N LEU A 316 2.57 16.71 8.53
CA LEU A 316 2.87 15.86 7.38
C LEU A 316 4.12 16.35 6.62
N ALA A 317 4.26 17.67 6.45
CA ALA A 317 5.45 18.27 5.85
C ALA A 317 6.72 17.95 6.66
N GLU A 318 6.62 18.02 7.98
CA GLU A 318 7.73 17.71 8.87
C GLU A 318 8.08 16.23 8.88
N GLU A 319 7.08 15.35 8.80
CA GLU A 319 7.27 13.89 8.70
C GLU A 319 8.06 13.54 7.43
N VAL A 320 7.66 14.09 6.28
CA VAL A 320 8.36 13.90 5.00
C VAL A 320 9.82 14.36 5.10
N ARG A 321 10.05 15.54 5.71
CA ARG A 321 11.41 16.07 5.90
C ARG A 321 12.28 15.17 6.76
N ARG A 322 11.74 14.64 7.86
CA ARG A 322 12.47 13.72 8.77
C ARG A 322 12.78 12.39 8.11
N ALA A 323 11.81 11.82 7.39
CA ALA A 323 11.99 10.57 6.67
C ALA A 323 13.12 10.67 5.65
N HIS A 324 13.14 11.76 4.88
CA HIS A 324 14.18 12.00 3.89
C HIS A 324 15.57 12.22 4.54
N ALA A 325 15.65 12.99 5.62
CA ALA A 325 16.90 13.21 6.35
C ALA A 325 17.45 11.92 7.00
N GLY A 326 16.56 11.01 7.41
CA GLY A 326 16.92 9.69 7.92
C GLY A 326 17.53 8.79 6.83
N ALA A 327 16.91 8.74 5.66
CA ALA A 327 17.38 7.96 4.52
C ALA A 327 18.78 8.38 4.03
N LEU A 328 19.08 9.69 4.06
CA LEU A 328 20.40 10.21 3.71
C LEU A 328 21.50 9.80 4.70
N LYS A 329 21.17 9.59 5.97
CA LYS A 329 22.13 9.18 7.01
C LYS A 329 22.49 7.70 6.95
N GLU A 330 21.65 6.86 6.37
CA GLU A 330 21.89 5.43 6.21
C GLU A 330 22.77 5.11 4.98
N VAL A 331 22.98 6.08 4.10
CA VAL A 331 23.77 5.92 2.85
C VAL A 331 25.21 6.45 3.00
N VAL A 332 25.52 7.19 4.06
CA VAL A 332 26.84 7.69 4.41
C VAL A 332 27.44 6.87 5.54
#